data_44cc5c78e6e1f029de5ce7f1c5f2229b
#
_entry.id   44cc5c78e6e1f029de5ce7f1c5f2229b
#
_cell.length_a   1.000
_cell.length_b   1.000
_cell.length_c   1.000
_cell.angle_alpha   90.00
_cell.angle_beta   90.00
_cell.angle_gamma   90.00
#
_symmetry.space_group_name_H-M   'P 1'
#
loop_
_entity.id
_entity.type
_entity.pdbx_description
1 polymer ?
#
loop_
_entity_poly.entity_id
_entity_poly.type
_entity_poly.pdbx_seq_one_letter_code
_entity_poly.pdbx_strand_id
1 'polypeptide(L)'
;HLHGAFCRIDEQGNINNDHDIHLRAQRAAERVALKRGWTTAAEVRETNIGQVNRDCMETLQSMKSWSWDEYAAILRSKGYEIWELHDNKKILRGYVLKKGNARYKASELGRGRNLMATKLESTWKKLHTAPKTRTVSTQPTAGKPIPTIPRTIPVHAQGTAPVPQYT
;
A
#
# COMPACT_ATOMS: atom_id res chain seq x y z
N HIS A 1 -5.01 18.00 5.67
CA HIS A 1 -5.28 18.50 4.33
C HIS A 1 -4.69 19.89 4.19
N LEU A 2 -3.86 20.11 3.17
CA LEU A 2 -3.33 21.42 2.83
C LEU A 2 -3.90 21.81 1.46
N HIS A 3 -4.54 22.98 1.40
CA HIS A 3 -5.01 23.58 0.16
C HIS A 3 -4.19 24.82 -0.12
N GLY A 4 -3.72 24.99 -1.35
CA GLY A 4 -2.99 26.17 -1.79
C GLY A 4 -3.58 26.71 -3.09
N ALA A 5 -3.71 28.02 -3.19
CA ALA A 5 -4.02 28.73 -4.41
C ALA A 5 -2.76 29.47 -4.89
N PHE A 6 -2.40 29.27 -6.15
CA PHE A 6 -1.20 29.85 -6.74
C PHE A 6 -1.56 30.61 -8.01
N CYS A 7 -0.95 31.77 -8.21
CA CYS A 7 -1.06 32.49 -9.46
C CYS A 7 -0.25 31.75 -10.54
N ARG A 8 -0.83 31.60 -11.75
CA ARG A 8 -0.12 31.01 -12.90
C ARG A 8 0.86 31.99 -13.56
N ILE A 9 0.76 33.25 -13.24
CA ILE A 9 1.61 34.32 -13.79
C ILE A 9 2.53 34.77 -12.69
N ASP A 10 3.84 34.82 -12.97
CA ASP A 10 4.84 35.38 -12.08
C ASP A 10 4.83 36.93 -12.09
N GLU A 11 5.64 37.55 -11.26
CA GLU A 11 5.74 39.03 -11.16
C GLU A 11 6.26 39.66 -12.44
N GLN A 12 6.94 38.91 -13.31
CA GLN A 12 7.48 39.35 -14.59
C GLN A 12 6.50 39.13 -15.75
N GLY A 13 5.31 38.57 -15.48
CA GLY A 13 4.28 38.31 -16.48
C GLY A 13 4.44 36.97 -17.23
N ASN A 14 5.38 36.10 -16.83
CA ASN A 14 5.57 34.81 -17.46
C ASN A 14 4.53 33.80 -16.92
N ILE A 15 4.06 32.92 -17.81
CA ILE A 15 3.14 31.86 -17.43
C ILE A 15 3.91 30.68 -16.84
N ASN A 16 3.63 30.36 -15.58
CA ASN A 16 4.17 29.16 -14.93
C ASN A 16 3.60 27.89 -15.56
N ASN A 17 4.49 26.97 -15.90
CA ASN A 17 4.13 25.68 -16.44
C ASN A 17 3.41 24.83 -15.38
N ASP A 18 2.12 24.59 -15.58
CA ASP A 18 1.27 23.74 -14.72
C ASP A 18 1.12 22.30 -15.24
N HIS A 19 1.84 21.94 -16.30
CA HIS A 19 1.83 20.58 -16.82
C HIS A 19 2.23 19.58 -15.73
N ASP A 20 1.40 18.56 -15.53
CA ASP A 20 1.57 17.53 -14.49
C ASP A 20 1.77 18.07 -13.06
N ILE A 21 1.19 19.24 -12.77
CA ILE A 21 1.36 19.88 -11.45
C ILE A 21 0.98 18.95 -10.29
N HIS A 22 -0.05 18.12 -10.47
CA HIS A 22 -0.48 17.14 -9.47
C HIS A 22 0.60 16.07 -9.21
N LEU A 23 1.29 15.59 -10.23
CA LEU A 23 2.40 14.64 -10.07
C LEU A 23 3.62 15.31 -9.44
N ARG A 24 3.88 16.56 -9.80
CA ARG A 24 4.98 17.34 -9.21
C ARG A 24 4.74 17.62 -7.74
N ALA A 25 3.49 17.97 -7.38
CA ALA A 25 3.08 18.20 -6.00
C ALA A 25 3.18 16.90 -5.17
N GLN A 26 2.71 15.77 -5.72
CA GLN A 26 2.83 14.46 -5.08
C GLN A 26 4.29 14.11 -4.80
N ARG A 27 5.18 14.24 -5.80
CA ARG A 27 6.62 13.98 -5.63
C ARG A 27 7.27 14.92 -4.62
N ALA A 28 6.83 16.18 -4.55
CA ALA A 28 7.32 17.13 -3.57
C ALA A 28 6.89 16.74 -2.15
N ALA A 29 5.62 16.38 -1.96
CA ALA A 29 5.09 15.90 -0.68
C ALA A 29 5.82 14.64 -0.21
N GLU A 30 6.07 13.69 -1.10
CA GLU A 30 6.81 12.47 -0.79
C GLU A 30 8.26 12.75 -0.36
N ARG A 31 8.96 13.65 -1.05
CA ARG A 31 10.31 14.09 -0.64
C ARG A 31 10.32 14.73 0.74
N VAL A 32 9.31 15.53 1.07
CA VAL A 32 9.19 16.16 2.41
C VAL A 32 8.94 15.09 3.46
N ALA A 33 8.06 14.14 3.20
CA ALA A 33 7.76 13.03 4.10
C ALA A 33 9.03 12.22 4.40
N LEU A 34 9.76 11.80 3.36
CA LEU A 34 11.02 11.07 3.50
C LEU A 34 12.07 11.86 4.30
N LYS A 35 12.25 13.16 3.98
CA LYS A 35 13.21 14.01 4.68
C LYS A 35 12.89 14.17 6.17
N ARG A 36 11.61 14.13 6.54
CA ARG A 36 11.15 14.25 7.93
C ARG A 36 10.96 12.91 8.64
N GLY A 37 11.22 11.78 7.97
CA GLY A 37 10.96 10.45 8.51
C GLY A 37 9.48 10.15 8.72
N TRP A 38 8.61 10.80 7.95
CA TRP A 38 7.17 10.54 7.98
C TRP A 38 6.83 9.39 7.03
N THR A 39 5.78 8.67 7.37
CA THR A 39 5.24 7.63 6.49
C THR A 39 4.73 8.25 5.19
N THR A 40 5.18 7.74 4.07
CA THR A 40 4.75 8.19 2.74
C THR A 40 3.39 7.63 2.36
N ALA A 41 2.70 8.29 1.43
CA ALA A 41 1.43 7.78 0.90
C ALA A 41 1.60 6.42 0.20
N ALA A 42 2.77 6.18 -0.41
CA ALA A 42 3.10 4.90 -1.03
C ALA A 42 3.19 3.77 0.00
N GLU A 43 3.89 3.98 1.11
CA GLU A 43 4.00 3.00 2.21
C GLU A 43 2.64 2.69 2.85
N VAL A 44 1.81 3.72 3.07
CA VAL A 44 0.44 3.52 3.57
C VAL A 44 -0.38 2.67 2.59
N ARG A 45 -0.27 2.97 1.28
CA ARG A 45 -0.97 2.20 0.25
C ARG A 45 -0.50 0.75 0.23
N GLU A 46 0.80 0.49 0.29
CA GLU A 46 1.37 -0.86 0.29
C GLU A 46 0.91 -1.67 1.50
N THR A 47 0.94 -1.06 2.69
CA THR A 47 0.43 -1.68 3.93
C THR A 47 -1.04 -2.05 3.79
N ASN A 48 -1.85 -1.15 3.24
CA ASN A 48 -3.27 -1.39 3.03
C ASN A 48 -3.52 -2.49 1.98
N ILE A 49 -2.78 -2.51 0.87
CA ILE A 49 -2.83 -3.61 -0.13
C ILE A 49 -2.46 -4.93 0.54
N GLY A 50 -1.45 -4.95 1.40
CA GLY A 50 -1.06 -6.13 2.16
C GLY A 50 -2.18 -6.66 3.05
N GLN A 51 -2.93 -5.77 3.71
CA GLN A 51 -4.10 -6.16 4.52
C GLN A 51 -5.23 -6.71 3.65
N VAL A 52 -5.57 -6.01 2.56
CA VAL A 52 -6.61 -6.49 1.61
C VAL A 52 -6.26 -7.86 1.05
N ASN A 53 -4.99 -8.09 0.70
CA ASN A 53 -4.52 -9.39 0.24
C ASN A 53 -4.72 -10.49 1.29
N ARG A 54 -4.41 -10.22 2.56
CA ARG A 54 -4.65 -11.16 3.65
C ARG A 54 -6.14 -11.47 3.79
N ASP A 55 -6.99 -10.45 3.84
CA ASP A 55 -8.43 -10.60 3.97
C ASP A 55 -9.03 -11.42 2.82
N CYS A 56 -8.58 -11.21 1.59
CA CYS A 56 -9.00 -11.99 0.42
C CYS A 56 -8.55 -13.46 0.51
N MET A 57 -7.29 -13.69 0.90
CA MET A 57 -6.74 -15.06 1.01
C MET A 57 -7.40 -15.85 2.15
N GLU A 58 -7.61 -15.22 3.31
CA GLU A 58 -8.35 -15.81 4.42
C GLU A 58 -9.78 -16.17 4.03
N THR A 59 -10.44 -15.27 3.29
CA THR A 59 -11.79 -15.54 2.75
C THR A 59 -11.78 -16.79 1.88
N LEU A 60 -10.86 -16.88 0.91
CA LEU A 60 -10.72 -18.07 0.07
C LEU A 60 -10.43 -19.34 0.88
N GLN A 61 -9.64 -19.24 1.94
CA GLN A 61 -9.32 -20.39 2.81
C GLN A 61 -10.51 -20.83 3.68
N SER A 62 -11.38 -19.91 4.07
CA SER A 62 -12.54 -20.22 4.91
C SER A 62 -13.69 -20.88 4.17
N MET A 63 -13.75 -20.70 2.85
CA MET A 63 -14.83 -21.25 2.01
C MET A 63 -14.69 -22.76 1.82
N LYS A 64 -15.78 -23.50 2.03
CA LYS A 64 -15.83 -24.97 1.83
C LYS A 64 -15.95 -25.35 0.35
N SER A 65 -16.64 -24.54 -0.42
CA SER A 65 -16.82 -24.71 -1.88
C SER A 65 -16.57 -23.37 -2.56
N TRP A 66 -16.16 -23.44 -3.84
CA TRP A 66 -15.98 -22.22 -4.60
C TRP A 66 -17.34 -21.66 -5.04
N SER A 67 -17.60 -20.41 -4.63
CA SER A 67 -18.72 -19.60 -5.10
C SER A 67 -18.32 -18.12 -5.09
N TRP A 68 -18.57 -17.42 -6.19
CA TRP A 68 -18.34 -15.97 -6.25
C TRP A 68 -19.21 -15.22 -5.25
N ASP A 69 -20.48 -15.62 -5.13
CA ASP A 69 -21.43 -14.93 -4.25
C ASP A 69 -21.04 -15.07 -2.78
N GLU A 70 -20.58 -16.27 -2.36
CA GLU A 70 -20.08 -16.52 -1.01
C GLU A 70 -18.82 -15.69 -0.74
N TYR A 71 -17.87 -15.66 -1.68
CA TYR A 71 -16.66 -14.86 -1.59
C TYR A 71 -17.00 -13.37 -1.41
N ALA A 72 -17.90 -12.87 -2.25
CA ALA A 72 -18.34 -11.47 -2.18
C ALA A 72 -19.09 -11.18 -0.87
N ALA A 73 -19.95 -12.07 -0.40
CA ALA A 73 -20.67 -11.91 0.86
C ALA A 73 -19.73 -11.84 2.07
N ILE A 74 -18.73 -12.70 2.14
CA ILE A 74 -17.74 -12.69 3.23
C ILE A 74 -16.90 -11.41 3.19
N LEU A 75 -16.47 -10.94 2.02
CA LEU A 75 -15.74 -9.67 1.93
C LEU A 75 -16.61 -8.47 2.31
N ARG A 76 -17.89 -8.47 1.94
CA ARG A 76 -18.84 -7.43 2.39
C ARG A 76 -18.98 -7.43 3.91
N SER A 77 -19.04 -8.60 4.57
CA SER A 77 -19.06 -8.69 6.04
C SER A 77 -17.79 -8.15 6.71
N LYS A 78 -16.65 -8.20 6.02
CA LYS A 78 -15.37 -7.58 6.45
C LYS A 78 -15.31 -6.06 6.15
N GLY A 79 -16.40 -5.46 5.66
CA GLY A 79 -16.51 -4.02 5.41
C GLY A 79 -16.00 -3.57 4.04
N TYR A 80 -15.91 -4.47 3.06
CA TYR A 80 -15.58 -4.11 1.68
C TYR A 80 -16.84 -3.87 0.84
N GLU A 81 -16.85 -2.80 0.07
CA GLU A 81 -17.77 -2.64 -1.06
C GLU A 81 -17.14 -3.32 -2.29
N ILE A 82 -17.92 -4.11 -3.03
CA ILE A 82 -17.45 -4.82 -4.22
C ILE A 82 -18.16 -4.30 -5.45
N TRP A 83 -17.37 -3.83 -6.41
CA TRP A 83 -17.84 -3.39 -7.71
C TRP A 83 -17.40 -4.40 -8.77
N GLU A 84 -18.37 -5.05 -9.35
CA GLU A 84 -18.16 -6.11 -10.34
C GLU A 84 -18.06 -5.51 -11.74
N LEU A 85 -17.11 -6.00 -12.53
CA LEU A 85 -16.91 -5.62 -13.92
C LEU A 85 -17.29 -6.80 -14.81
N HIS A 86 -18.41 -6.69 -15.49
CA HIS A 86 -18.92 -7.70 -16.40
C HIS A 86 -18.69 -7.31 -17.86
N ASP A 87 -18.55 -8.29 -18.74
CA ASP A 87 -18.56 -8.08 -20.19
C ASP A 87 -20.00 -8.02 -20.75
N ASN A 88 -20.10 -7.81 -22.06
CA ASN A 88 -21.39 -7.79 -22.77
C ASN A 88 -22.19 -9.10 -22.65
N LYS A 89 -21.52 -10.20 -22.27
CA LYS A 89 -22.12 -11.52 -22.03
C LYS A 89 -22.42 -11.79 -20.56
N LYS A 90 -22.39 -10.75 -19.72
CA LYS A 90 -22.57 -10.83 -18.26
C LYS A 90 -21.56 -11.75 -17.53
N ILE A 91 -20.42 -12.02 -18.15
CA ILE A 91 -19.35 -12.80 -17.53
C ILE A 91 -18.49 -11.85 -16.68
N LEU A 92 -18.21 -12.24 -15.42
CA LEU A 92 -17.35 -11.48 -14.51
C LEU A 92 -15.91 -11.45 -15.04
N ARG A 93 -15.44 -10.28 -15.45
CA ARG A 93 -14.09 -10.04 -15.96
C ARG A 93 -13.13 -9.50 -14.92
N GLY A 94 -13.67 -8.81 -13.93
CA GLY A 94 -12.88 -8.21 -12.87
C GLY A 94 -13.74 -7.70 -11.75
N TYR A 95 -13.08 -7.23 -10.70
CA TYR A 95 -13.76 -6.54 -9.60
C TYR A 95 -12.82 -5.52 -8.96
N VAL A 96 -13.43 -4.56 -8.27
CA VAL A 96 -12.75 -3.56 -7.48
C VAL A 96 -13.28 -3.66 -6.06
N LEU A 97 -12.37 -3.75 -5.10
CA LEU A 97 -12.70 -3.66 -3.68
C LEU A 97 -12.54 -2.21 -3.23
N LYS A 98 -13.50 -1.70 -2.49
CA LYS A 98 -13.45 -0.39 -1.86
C LYS A 98 -13.56 -0.55 -0.36
N LYS A 99 -12.70 0.12 0.40
CA LYS A 99 -12.76 0.19 1.87
C LYS A 99 -12.54 1.64 2.30
N GLY A 100 -13.57 2.28 2.83
CA GLY A 100 -13.56 3.72 3.03
C GLY A 100 -13.37 4.48 1.72
N ASN A 101 -12.37 5.34 1.64
CA ASN A 101 -12.04 6.11 0.42
C ASN A 101 -11.07 5.39 -0.52
N ALA A 102 -10.48 4.27 -0.10
CA ALA A 102 -9.47 3.56 -0.88
C ALA A 102 -10.11 2.53 -1.81
N ARG A 103 -9.56 2.43 -3.04
CA ARG A 103 -10.00 1.48 -4.08
C ARG A 103 -8.83 0.59 -4.47
N TYR A 104 -9.11 -0.71 -4.61
CA TYR A 104 -8.12 -1.74 -4.93
C TYR A 104 -8.63 -2.57 -6.10
N LYS A 105 -7.96 -2.51 -7.23
CA LYS A 105 -8.30 -3.34 -8.39
C LYS A 105 -7.83 -4.77 -8.14
N ALA A 106 -8.61 -5.76 -8.55
CA ALA A 106 -8.24 -7.17 -8.46
C ALA A 106 -6.87 -7.49 -9.10
N SER A 107 -6.47 -6.72 -10.13
CA SER A 107 -5.18 -6.85 -10.81
C SER A 107 -3.98 -6.37 -9.97
N GLU A 108 -4.20 -5.57 -8.95
CA GLU A 108 -3.17 -5.07 -8.03
C GLU A 108 -3.03 -5.99 -6.81
N LEU A 109 -3.99 -6.91 -6.62
CA LEU A 109 -4.05 -7.78 -5.46
C LEU A 109 -3.39 -9.14 -5.74
N GLY A 110 -2.80 -9.70 -4.68
CA GLY A 110 -2.22 -11.03 -4.66
C GLY A 110 -0.87 -11.15 -5.38
N ARG A 111 -0.11 -12.20 -5.03
CA ARG A 111 1.12 -12.53 -5.73
C ARG A 111 0.82 -13.05 -7.12
N GLY A 112 1.47 -12.48 -8.15
CA GLY A 112 1.29 -12.93 -9.53
C GLY A 112 -0.15 -12.78 -10.02
N ARG A 113 -0.91 -11.83 -9.47
CA ARG A 113 -2.31 -11.55 -9.83
C ARG A 113 -3.24 -12.76 -9.61
N ASN A 114 -2.98 -13.54 -8.58
CA ASN A 114 -3.77 -14.74 -8.26
C ASN A 114 -5.18 -14.42 -7.74
N LEU A 115 -5.45 -13.18 -7.37
CA LEU A 115 -6.76 -12.68 -6.95
C LEU A 115 -7.57 -12.03 -8.08
N MET A 116 -7.14 -12.13 -9.33
CA MET A 116 -7.98 -11.72 -10.47
C MET A 116 -9.21 -12.61 -10.59
N ALA A 117 -10.35 -12.05 -11.03
CA ALA A 117 -11.61 -12.79 -11.19
C ALA A 117 -11.45 -14.13 -11.91
N THR A 118 -10.65 -14.15 -13.00
CA THR A 118 -10.37 -15.36 -13.79
C THR A 118 -9.48 -16.40 -13.10
N LYS A 119 -8.81 -16.03 -12.00
CA LYS A 119 -7.87 -16.90 -11.29
C LYS A 119 -8.34 -17.31 -9.90
N LEU A 120 -9.39 -16.68 -9.37
CA LEU A 120 -9.88 -16.93 -8.02
C LEU A 120 -10.22 -18.39 -7.77
N GLU A 121 -10.96 -19.02 -8.67
CA GLU A 121 -11.30 -20.45 -8.57
C GLU A 121 -10.07 -21.34 -8.54
N SER A 122 -9.10 -21.08 -9.42
CA SER A 122 -7.86 -21.85 -9.46
C SER A 122 -7.01 -21.64 -8.20
N THR A 123 -7.05 -20.44 -7.65
CA THR A 123 -6.38 -20.09 -6.39
C THR A 123 -7.04 -20.80 -5.22
N TRP A 124 -8.37 -20.80 -5.16
CA TRP A 124 -9.14 -21.54 -4.16
C TRP A 124 -8.84 -23.03 -4.22
N LYS A 125 -8.87 -23.65 -5.41
CA LYS A 125 -8.51 -25.06 -5.61
C LYS A 125 -7.10 -25.36 -5.08
N LYS A 126 -6.11 -24.54 -5.38
CA LYS A 126 -4.74 -24.72 -4.90
C LYS A 126 -4.65 -24.65 -3.37
N LEU A 127 -5.40 -23.78 -2.73
CA LEU A 127 -5.41 -23.64 -1.26
C LEU A 127 -6.01 -24.87 -0.56
N HIS A 128 -6.98 -25.55 -1.20
CA HIS A 128 -7.68 -26.69 -0.63
C HIS A 128 -7.13 -28.04 -1.09
N THR A 129 -6.36 -28.07 -2.19
CA THR A 129 -5.74 -29.29 -2.73
C THR A 129 -4.33 -29.51 -2.19
N ALA A 130 -3.69 -28.45 -1.64
CA ALA A 130 -2.35 -28.58 -1.06
C ALA A 130 -2.43 -29.46 0.20
N PRO A 131 -1.64 -30.56 0.31
CA PRO A 131 -1.62 -31.39 1.50
C PRO A 131 -1.19 -30.52 2.70
N LYS A 132 -1.92 -30.67 3.81
CA LYS A 132 -1.61 -30.02 5.10
C LYS A 132 -0.32 -30.59 5.72
N THR A 133 0.82 -30.44 5.03
CA THR A 133 2.11 -30.82 5.57
C THR A 133 3.00 -29.58 5.59
N ARG A 134 2.74 -28.70 6.55
CA ARG A 134 3.77 -27.79 7.06
C ARG A 134 4.17 -28.26 8.43
N THR A 135 5.03 -29.25 8.44
CA THR A 135 5.98 -29.46 9.52
C THR A 135 6.80 -28.16 9.63
N VAL A 136 6.62 -27.47 10.73
CA VAL A 136 7.50 -26.38 11.15
C VAL A 136 8.87 -27.00 11.37
N SER A 137 9.73 -26.95 10.36
CA SER A 137 11.15 -27.21 10.54
C SER A 137 11.77 -25.99 11.22
N THR A 138 11.74 -25.99 12.53
CA THR A 138 12.54 -25.11 13.36
C THR A 138 13.96 -25.65 13.28
N GLN A 139 14.74 -25.23 12.29
CA GLN A 139 16.18 -25.34 12.39
C GLN A 139 16.68 -24.13 13.19
N PRO A 140 17.40 -24.36 14.30
CA PRO A 140 18.11 -23.28 14.96
C PRO A 140 19.35 -22.95 14.10
N THR A 141 19.27 -21.85 13.36
CA THR A 141 20.44 -21.27 12.70
C THR A 141 21.34 -20.71 13.80
N ALA A 142 22.46 -21.37 14.03
CA ALA A 142 23.53 -20.91 14.90
C ALA A 142 23.89 -19.45 14.56
N GLY A 143 23.78 -18.59 15.56
CA GLY A 143 24.04 -17.16 15.42
C GLY A 143 25.49 -16.89 15.04
N LYS A 144 25.67 -16.16 13.96
CA LYS A 144 26.90 -15.41 13.75
C LYS A 144 26.91 -14.22 14.71
N PRO A 145 28.00 -13.97 15.43
CA PRO A 145 28.06 -12.83 16.33
C PRO A 145 28.04 -11.52 15.55
N ILE A 146 27.15 -10.63 15.96
CA ILE A 146 27.03 -9.26 15.45
C ILE A 146 28.27 -8.50 16.00
N PRO A 147 29.07 -7.83 15.16
CA PRO A 147 30.13 -6.98 15.66
C PRO A 147 29.53 -5.76 16.38
N THR A 148 29.81 -5.64 17.66
CA THR A 148 29.50 -4.50 18.51
C THR A 148 30.34 -3.31 18.06
N ILE A 149 29.72 -2.32 17.44
CA ILE A 149 30.35 -1.04 17.14
C ILE A 149 30.19 -0.17 18.38
N PRO A 150 31.27 0.31 18.99
CA PRO A 150 31.17 1.24 20.11
C PRO A 150 30.69 2.59 19.62
N ARG A 151 29.52 3.00 20.11
CA ARG A 151 28.90 4.30 19.82
C ARG A 151 29.55 5.35 20.72
N THR A 152 30.66 5.93 20.26
CA THR A 152 31.24 7.13 20.90
C THR A 152 30.44 8.34 20.39
N ILE A 153 29.66 8.96 21.27
CA ILE A 153 28.97 10.21 21.02
C ILE A 153 29.94 11.34 21.33
N PRO A 154 30.37 12.18 20.39
CA PRO A 154 31.09 13.40 20.75
C PRO A 154 30.08 14.40 21.34
N VAL A 155 30.32 14.77 22.59
CA VAL A 155 29.68 15.93 23.24
C VAL A 155 30.22 17.17 22.55
N HIS A 156 29.38 17.83 21.75
CA HIS A 156 29.72 19.11 21.15
C HIS A 156 29.36 20.22 22.12
N ALA A 157 30.37 20.94 22.51
CA ALA A 157 30.32 22.15 23.37
C ALA A 157 29.38 23.22 22.78
N GLN A 158 28.62 23.83 23.67
CA GLN A 158 27.74 24.96 23.40
C GLN A 158 28.59 26.17 22.96
N GLY A 159 28.44 26.54 21.68
CA GLY A 159 28.87 27.83 21.18
C GLY A 159 27.67 28.77 21.11
N THR A 160 27.63 29.75 22.00
CA THR A 160 26.69 30.87 21.98
C THR A 160 26.97 31.75 20.76
N ALA A 161 26.06 31.79 19.79
CA ALA A 161 26.09 32.75 18.70
C ALA A 161 25.36 34.03 19.10
N PRO A 162 25.88 35.26 18.78
CA PRO A 162 25.24 36.49 19.10
C PRO A 162 24.04 36.79 18.18
N VAL A 163 23.01 37.38 18.79
CA VAL A 163 21.77 37.83 18.13
C VAL A 163 22.06 39.11 17.32
N PRO A 164 21.72 39.23 16.04
CA PRO A 164 21.80 40.49 15.31
C PRO A 164 20.66 41.41 15.72
N GLN A 165 21.01 42.62 16.16
CA GLN A 165 20.07 43.70 16.37
C GLN A 165 19.84 44.42 15.04
N TYR A 166 18.58 44.51 14.63
CA TYR A 166 18.14 45.38 13.54
C TYR A 166 17.75 46.73 14.08
N THR A 167 18.41 47.77 13.60
CA THR A 167 18.01 49.17 13.68
C THR A 167 17.22 49.56 12.45
#